data_a23c9a9cbe47671312d704ba403b01c6
#
_entry.id   a23c9a9cbe47671312d704ba403b01c6
#
_cell.length_a   1.000
_cell.length_b   1.000
_cell.length_c   1.000
_cell.angle_alpha   90.00
_cell.angle_beta   90.00
_cell.angle_gamma   90.00
#
_symmetry.space_group_name_H-M   'P 1'
#
loop_
_entity.id
_entity.type
_entity.pdbx_description
1 polymer ?
#
loop_
_entity_poly.entity_id
_entity_poly.type
_entity_poly.pdbx_seq_one_letter_code
_entity_poly.pdbx_strand_id
1 'polypeptide(L)' 'MKERNPILTTVFARNGNLSNLARKLGITRQAVSKWRQIPVEHVHVIAKMSKMTPEELRPDIFDSKV' A
#
# COMPACT_ATOMS: atom_id res chain seq x y z
N MET A 1 -20.49 5.31 5.44
CA MET A 1 -19.41 4.65 5.78
C MET A 1 -18.20 4.80 4.95
N LYS A 2 -17.08 4.94 5.49
CA LYS A 2 -15.94 5.15 4.74
C LYS A 2 -15.29 3.89 4.44
N GLU A 3 -15.04 3.56 3.29
CA GLU A 3 -14.39 2.39 2.93
C GLU A 3 -12.96 2.59 2.68
N ARG A 4 -12.14 1.64 3.05
CA ARG A 4 -10.74 1.71 2.78
C ARG A 4 -10.51 1.54 1.29
N ASN A 5 -9.49 2.19 0.79
CA ASN A 5 -9.10 2.05 -0.60
C ASN A 5 -8.88 0.57 -0.91
N PRO A 6 -9.49 0.02 -1.95
CA PRO A 6 -9.33 -1.40 -2.27
C PRO A 6 -7.88 -1.81 -2.52
N ILE A 7 -7.05 -0.88 -2.92
CA ILE A 7 -5.63 -1.18 -3.14
C ILE A 7 -4.99 -1.56 -1.81
N LEU A 8 -5.36 -0.90 -0.73
CA LEU A 8 -4.81 -1.24 0.57
C LEU A 8 -5.19 -2.65 0.98
N THR A 9 -6.42 -3.04 0.73
CA THR A 9 -6.87 -4.38 1.05
C THR A 9 -6.05 -5.41 0.27
N THR A 10 -5.82 -5.15 -1.00
CA THR A 10 -5.05 -6.06 -1.83
C THR A 10 -3.61 -6.16 -1.33
N VAL A 11 -3.01 -5.03 -0.98
CA VAL A 11 -1.64 -5.02 -0.50
C VAL A 11 -1.53 -5.79 0.82
N PHE A 12 -2.49 -5.61 1.71
CA PHE A 12 -2.45 -6.33 2.97
C PHE A 12 -2.55 -7.83 2.72
N ALA A 13 -3.44 -8.24 1.83
CA ALA A 13 -3.61 -9.65 1.56
C ALA A 13 -2.37 -10.27 0.93
N ARG A 14 -1.70 -9.54 0.06
CA ARG A 14 -0.51 -10.08 -0.59
C ARG A 14 0.67 -10.18 0.37
N ASN A 15 0.65 -9.43 1.45
CA ASN A 15 1.72 -9.46 2.42
C ASN A 15 1.32 -10.23 3.69
N GLY A 16 0.22 -10.93 3.64
CA GLY A 16 -0.23 -11.70 4.77
C GLY A 16 -1.26 -10.99 5.60
N ASN A 17 -0.90 -9.89 6.15
CA ASN A 17 -1.85 -9.04 6.86
C ASN A 17 -1.17 -7.71 7.15
N LEU A 18 -1.93 -6.83 7.77
CA LEU A 18 -1.47 -5.49 8.05
C LEU A 18 -0.24 -5.49 8.97
N SER A 19 -0.22 -6.37 9.93
CA SER A 19 0.90 -6.44 10.85
C SER A 19 2.18 -6.84 10.15
N ASN A 20 2.10 -7.79 9.23
CA ASN A 20 3.26 -8.21 8.49
C ASN A 20 3.80 -7.07 7.63
N LEU A 21 2.91 -6.33 7.01
CA LEU A 21 3.32 -5.21 6.19
C LEU A 21 4.03 -4.16 7.03
N ALA A 22 3.49 -3.84 8.19
CA ALA A 22 4.09 -2.85 9.06
C ALA A 22 5.49 -3.29 9.48
N ARG A 23 5.64 -4.57 9.80
CA ARG A 23 6.92 -5.07 10.22
C ARG A 23 7.95 -4.97 9.09
N LYS A 24 7.54 -5.29 7.88
CA LYS A 24 8.46 -5.21 6.76
C LYS A 24 8.87 -3.78 6.45
N LEU A 25 8.00 -2.83 6.73
CA LEU A 25 8.30 -1.43 6.49
C LEU A 25 9.03 -0.78 7.67
N GLY A 26 9.10 -1.46 8.79
CA GLY A 26 9.74 -0.90 9.97
C GLY A 26 8.93 0.17 10.66
N ILE A 27 7.62 0.12 10.54
CA ILE A 27 6.75 1.10 11.19
C ILE A 27 5.71 0.35 12.01
N THR A 28 4.92 1.09 12.77
CA THR A 28 3.96 0.43 13.64
C THR A 28 2.72 0.04 12.87
N ARG A 29 2.02 -0.94 13.39
CA ARG A 29 0.78 -1.39 12.80
C ARG A 29 -0.24 -0.26 12.80
N GLN A 30 -0.23 0.57 13.84
CA GLN A 30 -1.16 1.66 13.91
C GLN A 30 -0.91 2.69 12.83
N ALA A 31 0.34 2.91 12.47
CA ALA A 31 0.65 3.83 11.39
C ALA A 31 0.04 3.35 10.08
N VAL A 32 0.16 2.06 9.80
CA VAL A 32 -0.39 1.50 8.58
C VAL A 32 -1.91 1.55 8.61
N SER A 33 -2.49 1.28 9.77
CA SER A 33 -3.92 1.23 9.88
C SER A 33 -4.58 2.59 9.64
N LYS A 34 -3.83 3.68 9.76
CA LYS A 34 -4.37 4.98 9.52
C LYS A 34 -4.29 5.42 8.07
N TRP A 35 -3.66 4.64 7.23
CA TRP A 35 -3.53 5.00 5.83
C TRP A 35 -4.88 4.99 5.14
N ARG A 36 -5.11 5.99 4.31
CA ARG A 36 -6.27 5.99 3.45
C ARG A 36 -5.87 5.56 2.07
N GLN A 37 -4.59 5.63 1.76
CA GLN A 37 -4.04 5.18 0.49
C GLN A 37 -2.58 4.95 0.73
N ILE A 38 -1.91 4.36 -0.23
CA ILE A 38 -0.49 4.04 -0.09
C ILE A 38 0.31 5.34 -0.08
N PRO A 39 1.11 5.59 0.96
CA PRO A 39 1.93 6.80 0.99
C PRO A 39 2.97 6.75 -0.12
N VAL A 40 3.19 7.90 -0.77
CA VAL A 40 4.10 7.96 -1.89
C VAL A 40 5.52 7.52 -1.49
N GLU A 41 5.89 7.77 -0.25
CA GLU A 41 7.24 7.43 0.19
C GLU A 41 7.43 5.93 0.32
N HIS A 42 6.35 5.16 0.38
CA HIS A 42 6.45 3.70 0.48
C HIS A 42 6.00 2.99 -0.77
N VAL A 43 5.58 3.72 -1.80
CA VAL A 43 5.00 3.10 -2.98
C VAL A 43 5.95 2.11 -3.64
N HIS A 44 7.20 2.49 -3.84
CA HIS A 44 8.12 1.60 -4.54
C HIS A 44 8.44 0.34 -3.74
N VAL A 45 8.61 0.50 -2.44
CA VAL A 45 8.91 -0.64 -1.59
C VAL A 45 7.72 -1.59 -1.55
N ILE A 46 6.52 -1.04 -1.38
CA ILE A 46 5.33 -1.85 -1.30
C ILE A 46 5.06 -2.52 -2.64
N ALA A 47 5.31 -1.84 -3.74
CA ALA A 47 5.11 -2.42 -5.06
C ALA A 47 5.99 -3.66 -5.22
N LYS A 48 7.23 -3.56 -4.79
CA LYS A 48 8.13 -4.68 -4.90
C LYS A 48 7.69 -5.82 -3.98
N MET A 49 7.30 -5.52 -2.75
CA MET A 49 6.90 -6.56 -1.82
C MET A 49 5.62 -7.25 -2.25
N SER A 50 4.70 -6.51 -2.85
CA SER A 50 3.39 -7.04 -3.23
C SER A 50 3.36 -7.56 -4.65
N LYS A 51 4.46 -7.45 -5.37
CA LYS A 51 4.53 -7.85 -6.78
C LYS A 51 3.49 -7.09 -7.59
N MET A 52 3.40 -5.80 -7.32
CA MET A 52 2.50 -4.92 -8.03
C MET A 52 3.32 -3.77 -8.59
N THR A 53 2.73 -2.97 -9.44
CA THR A 53 3.45 -1.83 -10.00
C THR A 53 3.06 -0.58 -9.23
N PRO A 54 3.92 0.44 -9.21
CA PRO A 54 3.56 1.69 -8.55
C PRO A 54 2.30 2.32 -9.13
N GLU A 55 2.07 2.12 -10.41
CA GLU A 55 0.85 2.63 -11.05
C GLU A 55 -0.39 1.99 -10.47
N GLU A 56 -0.31 0.72 -10.11
CA GLU A 56 -1.45 0.05 -9.51
C GLU A 56 -1.70 0.57 -8.10
N LEU A 57 -0.64 0.96 -7.40
CA LEU A 57 -0.79 1.42 -6.03
C LEU A 57 -1.26 2.87 -5.95
N ARG A 58 -0.72 3.71 -6.79
CA ARG A 58 -1.06 5.13 -6.79
C ARG A 58 -1.22 5.64 -8.21
N PRO A 59 -2.32 5.28 -8.86
CA PRO A 59 -2.55 5.73 -10.24
C PRO A 59 -2.64 7.24 -10.37
N ASP A 60 -2.99 7.92 -9.29
CA ASP A 60 -3.09 9.37 -9.34
C ASP A 60 -1.71 10.02 -9.48
N ILE A 61 -0.66 9.33 -9.06
CA ILE A 61 0.67 9.88 -9.15
C ILE A 61 1.47 9.25 -10.28
N PHE A 62 1.31 7.97 -10.46
CA PHE A 62 2.09 7.22 -11.46
C PHE A 62 1.24 6.82 -12.66
N ASP A 63 0.41 7.73 -13.13
CA ASP A 63 -0.43 7.45 -14.26
C ASP A 63 0.40 7.34 -15.50
N SER A 64 0.53 6.20 -16.10
CA SER A 64 1.34 6.01 -17.27
C SER A 64 0.62 6.34 -18.55
N LYS A 65 -0.67 6.66 -18.50
CA LYS A 65 -1.33 7.04 -19.65
C LYS A 65 -1.17 8.40 -19.89
N VAL A 66 -0.64 9.04 -20.33
CA VAL A 66 -0.56 10.42 -20.41
C VAL A 66 -1.10 10.99 -21.57
#